data_c9dc0c28ca7d4e21776323d614f5c86a
#
_entry.id   c9dc0c28ca7d4e21776323d614f5c86a
#
_cell.length_a   1.000
_cell.length_b   1.000
_cell.length_c   1.000
_cell.angle_alpha   90.00
_cell.angle_beta   90.00
_cell.angle_gamma   90.00
#
_symmetry.space_group_name_H-M   'P 1'
#
loop_
_entity.id
_entity.type
_entity.pdbx_description
1 polymer ?
#
loop_
_entity_poly.entity_id
_entity_poly.type
_entity_poly.pdbx_seq_one_letter_code
_entity_poly.pdbx_strand_id
1 'polypeptide(L)'
;NTGHDVGGFAGPAPEPELFVRWVQNGVFHPRFTIHSWNTHLDGTPDGTCNEPWMFPDVLPMVRAAIQLRYTLMPYLYQLLRRAATEHEPLLRPLWLDHEHDPKAWEAAAAEEDAGSFLLGEALLVASVVERGQRMRLAYLPDNGERGWWSWHDGGEWHRGGQTVRLDAPLDRCPLLARGGSLVVLAEPAQSAATAHSRVRTLHAFPFPPSHGSATVALTWVED
;
A
#
# COMPACT_ATOMS: atom_id res chain seq x y z
N ASN A 1 0.55 14.07 7.78
CA ASN A 1 -0.54 13.46 6.98
C ASN A 1 -0.49 13.97 5.56
N THR A 2 0.15 13.22 4.67
CA THR A 2 0.27 13.54 3.24
C THR A 2 -0.63 12.61 2.42
N GLY A 3 -0.93 13.05 1.22
CA GLY A 3 -1.65 12.29 0.21
C GLY A 3 -1.78 13.15 -1.04
N HIS A 4 -2.23 12.55 -2.10
CA HIS A 4 -2.43 13.21 -3.39
C HIS A 4 -3.89 13.12 -3.80
N ASP A 5 -4.26 13.92 -4.78
CA ASP A 5 -5.58 13.86 -5.40
C ASP A 5 -5.59 12.71 -6.41
N VAL A 6 -6.20 11.59 -5.99
CA VAL A 6 -6.19 10.33 -6.76
C VAL A 6 -6.93 10.52 -8.07
N GLY A 7 -6.24 10.17 -9.15
CA GLY A 7 -6.71 10.35 -10.53
C GLY A 7 -6.21 11.64 -11.18
N GLY A 8 -5.47 12.49 -10.45
CA GLY A 8 -4.97 13.79 -10.91
C GLY A 8 -5.92 14.94 -10.62
N PHE A 9 -5.38 16.07 -10.16
CA PHE A 9 -6.20 17.24 -9.80
C PHE A 9 -6.64 18.04 -11.02
N ALA A 10 -5.73 18.35 -11.94
CA ALA A 10 -5.98 19.17 -13.11
C ALA A 10 -5.50 18.47 -14.40
N GLY A 11 -5.99 18.94 -15.53
CA GLY A 11 -5.76 18.32 -16.84
C GLY A 11 -6.89 17.38 -17.23
N PRO A 12 -6.77 16.70 -18.38
CA PRO A 12 -7.75 15.71 -18.81
C PRO A 12 -7.95 14.59 -17.81
N ALA A 13 -9.18 14.06 -17.74
CA ALA A 13 -9.48 12.88 -16.94
C ALA A 13 -8.50 11.73 -17.24
N PRO A 14 -8.09 10.96 -16.23
CA PRO A 14 -7.16 9.85 -16.41
C PRO A 14 -7.77 8.74 -17.27
N GLU A 15 -6.91 7.95 -17.92
CA GLU A 15 -7.38 6.69 -18.53
C GLU A 15 -7.73 5.65 -17.45
N PRO A 16 -8.60 4.66 -17.75
CA PRO A 16 -9.05 3.67 -16.78
C PRO A 16 -7.93 2.92 -16.05
N GLU A 17 -6.87 2.50 -16.77
CA GLU A 17 -5.73 1.81 -16.13
C GLU A 17 -4.97 2.73 -15.17
N LEU A 18 -4.66 3.95 -15.58
CA LEU A 18 -4.02 4.94 -14.73
C LEU A 18 -4.84 5.21 -13.46
N PHE A 19 -6.15 5.36 -13.63
CA PHE A 19 -7.06 5.60 -12.50
C PHE A 19 -7.02 4.42 -11.49
N VAL A 20 -7.12 3.18 -11.97
CA VAL A 20 -7.03 1.99 -11.10
C VAL A 20 -5.70 1.95 -10.36
N ARG A 21 -4.58 2.12 -11.07
CA ARG A 21 -3.23 2.10 -10.46
C ARG A 21 -3.06 3.22 -9.44
N TRP A 22 -3.60 4.39 -9.71
CA TRP A 22 -3.56 5.51 -8.78
C TRP A 22 -4.40 5.26 -7.53
N VAL A 23 -5.59 4.67 -7.68
CA VAL A 23 -6.40 4.22 -6.54
C VAL A 23 -5.67 3.15 -5.74
N GLN A 24 -5.09 2.15 -6.38
CA GLN A 24 -4.32 1.07 -5.74
C GLN A 24 -3.13 1.60 -4.93
N ASN A 25 -2.46 2.63 -5.39
CA ASN A 25 -1.41 3.32 -4.63
C ASN A 25 -2.01 4.16 -3.48
N GLY A 26 -3.00 4.98 -3.80
CA GLY A 26 -3.57 5.95 -2.88
C GLY A 26 -4.21 5.35 -1.63
N VAL A 27 -4.76 4.13 -1.72
CA VAL A 27 -5.42 3.48 -0.57
C VAL A 27 -4.48 3.23 0.61
N PHE A 28 -3.18 3.23 0.40
CA PHE A 28 -2.17 3.09 1.44
C PHE A 28 -1.73 4.42 2.07
N HIS A 29 -2.09 5.55 1.45
CA HIS A 29 -1.69 6.86 1.94
C HIS A 29 -2.55 7.33 3.13
N PRO A 30 -2.01 8.14 4.06
CA PRO A 30 -2.77 8.70 5.17
C PRO A 30 -4.02 9.43 4.71
N ARG A 31 -3.87 10.39 3.80
CA ARG A 31 -4.99 11.02 3.10
C ARG A 31 -5.27 10.27 1.81
N PHE A 32 -6.46 9.74 1.69
CA PHE A 32 -6.97 9.14 0.46
C PHE A 32 -8.19 9.92 0.00
N THR A 33 -8.09 10.56 -1.16
CA THR A 33 -9.17 11.37 -1.74
C THR A 33 -9.15 11.21 -3.25
N ILE A 34 -10.23 10.76 -3.83
CA ILE A 34 -10.47 10.89 -5.27
C ILE A 34 -11.02 12.30 -5.45
N HIS A 35 -10.26 13.16 -6.10
CA HIS A 35 -10.56 14.59 -6.20
C HIS A 35 -9.89 15.19 -7.40
N SER A 36 -10.63 16.02 -8.16
CA SER A 36 -10.10 16.71 -9.32
C SER A 36 -10.86 17.99 -9.65
N TRP A 37 -10.20 18.78 -10.45
CA TRP A 37 -10.77 19.84 -11.25
C TRP A 37 -10.33 19.56 -12.69
N ASN A 38 -11.07 18.71 -13.39
CA ASN A 38 -10.68 18.31 -14.74
C ASN A 38 -10.76 19.49 -15.70
N THR A 39 -9.78 19.58 -16.59
CA THR A 39 -9.67 20.64 -17.57
C THR A 39 -9.30 20.06 -18.94
N HIS A 40 -9.62 20.80 -20.00
CA HIS A 40 -9.04 20.56 -21.31
C HIS A 40 -7.54 20.84 -21.31
N LEU A 41 -6.84 20.47 -22.37
CA LEU A 41 -5.39 20.73 -22.54
C LEU A 41 -5.01 22.20 -22.50
N ASP A 42 -5.95 23.09 -22.85
CA ASP A 42 -5.78 24.54 -22.78
C ASP A 42 -6.02 25.13 -21.38
N GLY A 43 -6.34 24.27 -20.40
CA GLY A 43 -6.58 24.66 -19.01
C GLY A 43 -8.00 25.14 -18.72
N THR A 44 -8.90 25.15 -19.70
CA THR A 44 -10.31 25.51 -19.46
C THR A 44 -11.05 24.36 -18.77
N PRO A 45 -11.96 24.62 -17.79
CA PRO A 45 -12.73 23.58 -17.14
C PRO A 45 -13.55 22.75 -18.14
N ASP A 46 -13.51 21.41 -18.02
CA ASP A 46 -14.32 20.51 -18.85
C ASP A 46 -15.68 20.17 -18.23
N GLY A 47 -15.91 20.61 -16.99
CA GLY A 47 -17.17 20.39 -16.27
C GLY A 47 -17.28 19.02 -15.63
N THR A 48 -16.24 18.20 -15.65
CA THR A 48 -16.21 16.87 -15.03
C THR A 48 -15.32 16.83 -13.78
N CYS A 49 -15.46 15.79 -12.99
CA CYS A 49 -14.57 15.47 -11.88
C CYS A 49 -14.35 13.95 -11.81
N ASN A 50 -13.25 13.57 -11.16
CA ASN A 50 -12.96 12.16 -10.93
C ASN A 50 -13.87 11.59 -9.85
N GLU A 51 -14.48 10.46 -10.17
CA GLU A 51 -15.39 9.75 -9.28
C GLU A 51 -15.04 8.26 -9.25
N PRO A 52 -15.22 7.55 -8.11
CA PRO A 52 -14.88 6.13 -8.00
C PRO A 52 -15.57 5.24 -9.05
N TRP A 53 -16.69 5.68 -9.59
CA TRP A 53 -17.52 4.93 -10.54
C TRP A 53 -17.42 5.41 -11.99
N MET A 54 -16.52 6.35 -12.28
CA MET A 54 -16.40 6.99 -13.61
C MET A 54 -16.10 5.99 -14.74
N PHE A 55 -15.50 4.85 -14.42
CA PHE A 55 -15.17 3.80 -15.39
C PHE A 55 -15.83 2.46 -15.01
N PRO A 56 -17.01 2.13 -15.56
CA PRO A 56 -17.75 0.91 -15.21
C PRO A 56 -16.96 -0.39 -15.36
N ASP A 57 -16.13 -0.50 -16.41
CA ASP A 57 -15.38 -1.72 -16.73
C ASP A 57 -14.31 -2.05 -15.67
N VAL A 58 -13.76 -1.05 -15.00
CA VAL A 58 -12.74 -1.22 -13.95
C VAL A 58 -13.27 -0.93 -12.55
N LEU A 59 -14.54 -0.60 -12.40
CA LEU A 59 -15.17 -0.35 -11.10
C LEU A 59 -14.98 -1.49 -10.08
N PRO A 60 -15.04 -2.78 -10.45
CA PRO A 60 -14.76 -3.87 -9.51
C PRO A 60 -13.35 -3.77 -8.89
N MET A 61 -12.35 -3.37 -9.67
CA MET A 61 -10.95 -3.22 -9.21
C MET A 61 -10.80 -2.02 -8.27
N VAL A 62 -11.43 -0.89 -8.61
CA VAL A 62 -11.48 0.31 -7.75
C VAL A 62 -12.14 -0.03 -6.41
N ARG A 63 -13.26 -0.74 -6.44
CA ARG A 63 -13.97 -1.19 -5.24
C ARG A 63 -13.10 -2.11 -4.37
N ALA A 64 -12.43 -3.08 -4.98
CA ALA A 64 -11.54 -4.01 -4.25
C ALA A 64 -10.40 -3.26 -3.55
N ALA A 65 -9.78 -2.28 -4.22
CA ALA A 65 -8.74 -1.45 -3.62
C ALA A 65 -9.27 -0.62 -2.43
N ILE A 66 -10.43 0.00 -2.56
CA ILE A 66 -11.07 0.74 -1.47
C ILE A 66 -11.45 -0.21 -0.32
N GLN A 67 -11.95 -1.40 -0.60
CA GLN A 67 -12.22 -2.42 0.41
C GLN A 67 -10.96 -2.82 1.16
N LEU A 68 -9.81 -2.99 0.47
CA LEU A 68 -8.52 -3.25 1.11
C LEU A 68 -8.17 -2.14 2.10
N ARG A 69 -8.37 -0.85 1.75
CA ARG A 69 -8.16 0.25 2.70
C ARG A 69 -9.02 0.11 3.95
N TYR A 70 -10.31 -0.21 3.78
CA TYR A 70 -11.19 -0.42 4.94
C TYR A 70 -10.77 -1.63 5.78
N THR A 71 -10.28 -2.68 5.14
CA THR A 71 -9.70 -3.83 5.84
C THR A 71 -8.47 -3.44 6.65
N LEU A 72 -7.60 -2.59 6.10
CA LEU A 72 -6.39 -2.08 6.75
C LEU A 72 -6.65 -0.90 7.72
N MET A 73 -7.89 -0.41 7.86
CA MET A 73 -8.20 0.77 8.67
C MET A 73 -7.65 0.69 10.11
N PRO A 74 -7.76 -0.43 10.84
CA PRO A 74 -7.19 -0.51 12.17
C PRO A 74 -5.66 -0.34 12.17
N TYR A 75 -4.98 -0.95 11.21
CA TYR A 75 -3.54 -0.81 11.05
C TYR A 75 -3.15 0.64 10.72
N LEU A 76 -3.84 1.27 9.76
CA LEU A 76 -3.64 2.68 9.41
C LEU A 76 -3.87 3.62 10.60
N TYR A 77 -4.89 3.34 11.41
CA TYR A 77 -5.19 4.11 12.61
C TYR A 77 -4.04 4.06 13.62
N GLN A 78 -3.48 2.87 13.87
CA GLN A 78 -2.33 2.73 14.76
C GLN A 78 -1.09 3.47 14.25
N LEU A 79 -0.84 3.42 12.94
CA LEU A 79 0.26 4.17 12.35
C LEU A 79 0.04 5.69 12.46
N LEU A 80 -1.20 6.18 12.24
CA LEU A 80 -1.55 7.60 12.42
C LEU A 80 -1.36 8.04 13.88
N ARG A 81 -1.74 7.19 14.84
CA ARG A 81 -1.54 7.44 16.26
C ARG A 81 -0.05 7.55 16.58
N ARG A 82 0.78 6.58 16.16
CA ARG A 82 2.25 6.63 16.33
C ARG A 82 2.84 7.90 15.68
N ALA A 83 2.37 8.28 14.51
CA ALA A 83 2.82 9.51 13.87
C ALA A 83 2.51 10.76 14.72
N ALA A 84 1.37 10.78 15.40
CA ALA A 84 0.97 11.91 16.26
C ALA A 84 1.69 11.93 17.61
N THR A 85 2.01 10.77 18.20
CA THR A 85 2.57 10.66 19.54
C THR A 85 4.07 10.41 19.58
N GLU A 86 4.62 9.73 18.56
CA GLU A 86 6.01 9.27 18.49
C GLU A 86 6.77 9.91 17.33
N HIS A 87 6.06 10.68 16.49
CA HIS A 87 6.60 11.35 15.29
C HIS A 87 7.15 10.39 14.23
N GLU A 88 6.66 9.15 14.21
CA GLU A 88 7.06 8.16 13.22
C GLU A 88 6.27 8.32 11.91
N PRO A 89 6.93 8.34 10.75
CA PRO A 89 6.22 8.43 9.48
C PRO A 89 5.47 7.14 9.17
N LEU A 90 4.25 7.27 8.61
CA LEU A 90 3.50 6.11 8.13
C LEU A 90 4.09 5.53 6.86
N LEU A 91 4.34 6.41 5.89
CA LEU A 91 4.99 6.06 4.64
C LEU A 91 6.48 6.26 4.81
N ARG A 92 7.24 5.22 4.53
CA ARG A 92 8.68 5.20 4.76
C ARG A 92 9.40 4.80 3.48
N PRO A 93 10.44 5.50 3.08
CA PRO A 93 11.32 4.97 2.04
C PRO A 93 11.97 3.68 2.52
N LEU A 94 12.35 2.80 1.60
CA LEU A 94 12.87 1.47 1.94
C LEU A 94 14.08 1.51 2.88
N TRP A 95 14.94 2.52 2.75
CA TRP A 95 16.16 2.66 3.55
C TRP A 95 15.90 3.10 4.99
N LEU A 96 14.76 3.70 5.32
CA LEU A 96 14.56 4.27 6.66
C LEU A 96 14.65 3.24 7.79
N ASP A 97 14.07 2.06 7.56
CA ASP A 97 14.12 0.95 8.52
C ASP A 97 15.22 -0.08 8.19
N HIS A 98 16.01 0.18 7.13
CA HIS A 98 17.05 -0.71 6.60
C HIS A 98 18.32 0.05 6.25
N GLU A 99 18.79 0.93 7.15
CA GLU A 99 19.97 1.79 6.95
C GLU A 99 21.25 1.01 6.66
N HIS A 100 21.34 -0.22 7.18
CA HIS A 100 22.46 -1.14 6.99
C HIS A 100 22.49 -1.80 5.61
N ASP A 101 21.45 -1.61 4.80
CA ASP A 101 21.32 -2.19 3.47
C ASP A 101 21.56 -1.13 2.39
N PRO A 102 22.78 -1.08 1.77
CA PRO A 102 23.07 -0.08 0.74
C PRO A 102 22.14 -0.14 -0.46
N LYS A 103 21.64 -1.34 -0.81
CA LYS A 103 20.73 -1.51 -1.94
C LYS A 103 19.34 -0.93 -1.68
N ALA A 104 18.92 -0.81 -0.42
CA ALA A 104 17.68 -0.12 -0.08
C ALA A 104 17.74 1.38 -0.41
N TRP A 105 18.95 1.99 -0.32
CA TRP A 105 19.18 3.37 -0.74
C TRP A 105 19.20 3.51 -2.26
N GLU A 106 19.87 2.58 -2.94
CA GLU A 106 19.94 2.53 -4.41
C GLU A 106 18.55 2.34 -5.02
N ALA A 107 17.76 1.38 -4.50
CA ALA A 107 16.42 1.08 -4.97
C ALA A 107 15.47 2.27 -4.79
N ALA A 108 15.57 3.01 -3.69
CA ALA A 108 14.75 4.20 -3.46
C ALA A 108 15.03 5.34 -4.45
N ALA A 109 16.22 5.36 -5.06
CA ALA A 109 16.63 6.34 -6.06
C ALA A 109 16.45 5.85 -7.50
N ALA A 110 16.22 4.55 -7.70
CA ALA A 110 16.13 3.93 -9.03
C ALA A 110 14.75 4.16 -9.66
N GLU A 111 14.72 4.58 -10.92
CA GLU A 111 13.47 4.69 -11.68
C GLU A 111 12.75 3.34 -11.80
N GLU A 112 13.50 2.25 -11.87
CA GLU A 112 12.99 0.88 -12.00
C GLU A 112 12.20 0.42 -10.77
N ASP A 113 12.50 0.97 -9.59
CA ASP A 113 11.78 0.70 -8.33
C ASP A 113 10.97 1.92 -7.82
N ALA A 114 10.78 2.90 -8.68
CA ALA A 114 9.92 4.04 -8.38
C ALA A 114 8.52 3.57 -7.94
N GLY A 115 8.03 4.11 -6.81
CA GLY A 115 6.73 3.74 -6.26
C GLY A 115 6.75 2.62 -5.23
N SER A 116 7.91 2.05 -4.88
CA SER A 116 8.03 1.14 -3.73
C SER A 116 8.24 1.93 -2.43
N PHE A 117 7.50 1.56 -1.39
CA PHE A 117 7.61 2.16 -0.07
C PHE A 117 7.13 1.20 1.03
N LEU A 118 7.52 1.49 2.27
CA LEU A 118 7.00 0.80 3.43
C LEU A 118 5.79 1.56 4.00
N LEU A 119 4.75 0.84 4.36
CA LEU A 119 3.64 1.32 5.15
C LEU A 119 3.81 0.81 6.59
N GLY A 120 4.26 1.69 7.47
CA GLY A 120 4.76 1.30 8.77
C GLY A 120 5.94 0.34 8.65
N GLU A 121 6.14 -0.48 9.66
CA GLU A 121 7.22 -1.47 9.72
C GLU A 121 6.86 -2.81 9.05
N ALA A 122 5.56 -3.08 8.87
CA ALA A 122 5.10 -4.42 8.54
C ALA A 122 4.87 -4.63 7.05
N LEU A 123 4.50 -3.61 6.28
CA LEU A 123 4.06 -3.78 4.90
C LEU A 123 4.99 -3.08 3.91
N LEU A 124 5.30 -3.75 2.80
CA LEU A 124 5.97 -3.19 1.63
C LEU A 124 4.96 -3.14 0.48
N VAL A 125 4.76 -1.95 -0.06
CA VAL A 125 3.91 -1.68 -1.21
C VAL A 125 4.79 -1.46 -2.43
N ALA A 126 4.60 -2.24 -3.49
CA ALA A 126 5.32 -2.11 -4.75
C ALA A 126 4.38 -1.65 -5.86
N SER A 127 4.08 -0.35 -5.87
CA SER A 127 3.10 0.23 -6.79
C SER A 127 3.55 0.12 -8.25
N VAL A 128 2.59 -0.17 -9.14
CA VAL A 128 2.81 -0.13 -10.58
C VAL A 128 2.58 1.29 -11.07
N VAL A 129 3.61 1.89 -11.64
CA VAL A 129 3.60 3.29 -12.08
C VAL A 129 3.67 3.45 -13.61
N GLU A 130 3.84 2.37 -14.35
CA GLU A 130 3.92 2.39 -15.80
C GLU A 130 2.71 1.71 -16.44
N ARG A 131 2.25 2.30 -17.54
CA ARG A 131 1.13 1.77 -18.33
C ARG A 131 1.43 0.39 -18.89
N GLY A 132 0.45 -0.50 -18.80
CA GLY A 132 0.52 -1.84 -19.38
C GLY A 132 1.35 -2.84 -18.58
N GLN A 133 2.04 -2.43 -17.53
CA GLN A 133 2.76 -3.37 -16.69
C GLN A 133 1.82 -4.36 -15.99
N ARG A 134 2.20 -5.63 -16.03
CA ARG A 134 1.50 -6.74 -15.35
C ARG A 134 2.46 -7.52 -14.46
N MET A 135 3.63 -6.97 -14.25
CA MET A 135 4.70 -7.51 -13.43
C MET A 135 5.53 -6.35 -12.87
N ARG A 136 5.99 -6.47 -11.65
CA ARG A 136 6.83 -5.49 -10.98
C ARG A 136 8.13 -6.14 -10.54
N LEU A 137 9.26 -5.49 -10.82
CA LEU A 137 10.50 -5.76 -10.12
C LEU A 137 10.52 -4.89 -8.88
N ALA A 138 10.72 -5.49 -7.71
CA ALA A 138 10.78 -4.77 -6.46
C ALA A 138 11.96 -5.25 -5.62
N TYR A 139 12.72 -4.31 -5.10
CA TYR A 139 13.76 -4.63 -4.13
C TYR A 139 13.13 -4.91 -2.77
N LEU A 140 13.46 -6.05 -2.21
CA LEU A 140 13.07 -6.43 -0.85
C LEU A 140 14.24 -6.18 0.09
N PRO A 141 14.16 -5.15 0.96
CA PRO A 141 15.25 -4.83 1.87
C PRO A 141 15.69 -6.03 2.72
N ASP A 142 16.98 -6.09 3.01
CA ASP A 142 17.53 -7.09 3.92
C ASP A 142 16.99 -6.84 5.33
N ASN A 143 16.31 -7.83 5.86
CA ASN A 143 15.75 -7.81 7.21
C ASN A 143 16.20 -9.05 8.01
N GLY A 144 17.37 -9.58 7.66
CA GLY A 144 17.93 -10.81 8.19
C GLY A 144 17.13 -12.03 7.71
N GLU A 145 16.87 -12.94 8.62
CA GLU A 145 16.17 -14.18 8.29
C GLU A 145 14.63 -14.05 8.28
N ARG A 146 14.09 -12.86 8.56
CA ARG A 146 12.62 -12.65 8.59
C ARG A 146 12.00 -12.81 7.21
N GLY A 147 12.62 -12.20 6.17
CA GLY A 147 12.11 -12.18 4.81
C GLY A 147 10.78 -11.45 4.68
N TRP A 148 10.13 -11.69 3.57
CA TRP A 148 8.90 -11.02 3.15
C TRP A 148 7.89 -12.03 2.64
N TRP A 149 6.67 -11.95 3.10
CA TRP A 149 5.55 -12.77 2.66
C TRP A 149 4.69 -12.03 1.66
N SER A 150 4.40 -12.63 0.52
CA SER A 150 3.40 -12.09 -0.39
C SER A 150 2.04 -12.02 0.31
N TRP A 151 1.39 -10.86 0.25
CA TRP A 151 0.03 -10.67 0.79
C TRP A 151 -1.01 -11.46 0.02
N HIS A 152 -0.79 -11.55 -1.29
CA HIS A 152 -1.62 -12.29 -2.24
C HIS A 152 -1.05 -13.70 -2.49
N ASP A 153 -1.74 -14.50 -3.28
CA ASP A 153 -1.24 -15.74 -3.87
C ASP A 153 -0.80 -16.84 -2.89
N GLY A 154 -1.48 -16.94 -1.75
CA GLY A 154 -1.24 -18.02 -0.80
C GLY A 154 0.01 -17.85 0.07
N GLY A 155 0.62 -16.66 0.07
CA GLY A 155 1.69 -16.34 1.01
C GLY A 155 3.03 -16.93 0.61
N GLU A 156 3.49 -16.69 -0.61
CA GLU A 156 4.87 -17.01 -1.00
C GLU A 156 5.87 -16.21 -0.16
N TRP A 157 6.89 -16.90 0.35
CA TRP A 157 7.95 -16.28 1.14
C TRP A 157 9.17 -15.96 0.28
N HIS A 158 9.72 -14.77 0.44
CA HIS A 158 10.92 -14.29 -0.21
C HIS A 158 11.95 -13.88 0.82
N ARG A 159 13.21 -14.22 0.57
CA ARG A 159 14.31 -13.69 1.38
C ARG A 159 14.48 -12.19 1.11
N GLY A 160 14.91 -11.43 2.13
CA GLY A 160 15.36 -10.04 1.96
C GLY A 160 16.71 -9.93 1.26
N GLY A 161 17.13 -8.71 0.91
CA GLY A 161 18.41 -8.40 0.26
C GLY A 161 18.44 -8.72 -1.25
N GLN A 162 17.29 -8.81 -1.91
CA GLN A 162 17.21 -9.16 -3.33
C GLN A 162 16.09 -8.43 -4.06
N THR A 163 16.23 -8.29 -5.36
CA THR A 163 15.13 -7.88 -6.24
C THR A 163 14.35 -9.11 -6.67
N VAL A 164 13.03 -9.04 -6.53
CA VAL A 164 12.12 -10.11 -6.93
C VAL A 164 11.16 -9.63 -8.02
N ARG A 165 10.67 -10.60 -8.78
CA ARG A 165 9.61 -10.38 -9.76
C ARG A 165 8.27 -10.70 -9.10
N LEU A 166 7.38 -9.71 -9.04
CA LEU A 166 6.04 -9.81 -8.47
C LEU A 166 5.00 -9.70 -9.58
N ASP A 167 4.02 -10.58 -9.58
CA ASP A 167 2.88 -10.46 -10.46
C ASP A 167 2.03 -9.26 -10.06
N ALA A 168 1.68 -8.43 -11.05
CA ALA A 168 0.94 -7.20 -10.87
C ALA A 168 -0.22 -7.07 -11.89
N PRO A 169 -1.16 -8.02 -11.89
CA PRO A 169 -2.35 -7.89 -12.73
C PRO A 169 -3.10 -6.59 -12.39
N LEU A 170 -3.99 -6.14 -13.27
CA LEU A 170 -4.63 -4.82 -13.10
C LEU A 170 -5.54 -4.74 -11.86
N ASP A 171 -6.02 -5.87 -11.38
CA ASP A 171 -6.96 -5.95 -10.26
C ASP A 171 -6.31 -5.80 -8.87
N ARG A 172 -4.96 -5.76 -8.78
CA ARG A 172 -4.26 -5.65 -7.50
C ARG A 172 -2.90 -4.95 -7.60
N CYS A 173 -2.50 -4.36 -6.48
CA CYS A 173 -1.15 -3.85 -6.24
C CYS A 173 -0.33 -4.91 -5.52
N PRO A 174 0.90 -5.21 -5.93
CA PRO A 174 1.79 -6.07 -5.16
C PRO A 174 2.02 -5.51 -3.76
N LEU A 175 1.76 -6.35 -2.78
CA LEU A 175 1.87 -6.04 -1.35
C LEU A 175 2.57 -7.20 -0.66
N LEU A 176 3.55 -6.90 0.17
CA LEU A 176 4.27 -7.89 0.95
C LEU A 176 4.24 -7.51 2.43
N ALA A 177 4.33 -8.52 3.28
CA ALA A 177 4.42 -8.34 4.71
C ALA A 177 5.74 -8.90 5.25
N ARG A 178 6.36 -8.17 6.17
CA ARG A 178 7.60 -8.59 6.81
C ARG A 178 7.35 -9.83 7.69
N GLY A 179 8.22 -10.82 7.60
CA GLY A 179 8.19 -11.98 8.48
C GLY A 179 8.32 -11.58 9.95
N GLY A 180 7.54 -12.22 10.81
CA GLY A 180 7.42 -11.85 12.23
C GLY A 180 6.54 -10.62 12.47
N SER A 181 5.71 -10.22 11.52
CA SER A 181 4.77 -9.11 11.68
C SER A 181 3.36 -9.58 12.02
N LEU A 182 2.65 -8.71 12.74
CA LEU A 182 1.23 -8.84 13.03
C LEU A 182 0.50 -7.62 12.48
N VAL A 183 -0.54 -7.83 11.68
CA VAL A 183 -1.35 -6.76 11.11
C VAL A 183 -2.79 -6.93 11.56
N VAL A 184 -3.33 -5.91 12.20
CA VAL A 184 -4.74 -5.93 12.64
C VAL A 184 -5.62 -5.48 11.49
N LEU A 185 -6.61 -6.29 11.17
CA LEU A 185 -7.55 -6.09 10.09
C LEU A 185 -8.97 -5.95 10.61
N ALA A 186 -9.82 -5.30 9.83
CA ALA A 186 -11.26 -5.26 10.06
C ALA A 186 -12.02 -5.76 8.83
N GLU A 187 -13.25 -6.17 9.02
CA GLU A 187 -14.15 -6.35 7.89
C GLU A 187 -14.45 -5.00 7.23
N PRO A 188 -14.48 -4.93 5.89
CA PRO A 188 -14.88 -3.73 5.18
C PRO A 188 -16.26 -3.25 5.64
N ALA A 189 -16.42 -1.95 5.84
CA ALA A 189 -17.63 -1.32 6.29
C ALA A 189 -18.08 -0.20 5.34
N GLN A 190 -19.32 0.24 5.45
CA GLN A 190 -19.87 1.33 4.63
C GLN A 190 -19.29 2.71 5.02
N SER A 191 -18.78 2.84 6.25
CA SER A 191 -18.14 4.06 6.73
C SER A 191 -17.12 3.75 7.81
N ALA A 192 -16.17 4.66 8.04
CA ALA A 192 -15.19 4.53 9.11
C ALA A 192 -15.87 4.42 10.50
N ALA A 193 -16.95 5.17 10.73
CA ALA A 193 -17.70 5.12 12.00
C ALA A 193 -18.29 3.73 12.28
N THR A 194 -18.75 3.02 11.25
CA THR A 194 -19.27 1.65 11.42
C THR A 194 -18.17 0.59 11.48
N ALA A 195 -16.95 0.91 11.04
CA ALA A 195 -15.83 0.01 11.12
C ALA A 195 -15.33 -0.19 12.56
N HIS A 196 -15.49 0.80 13.45
CA HIS A 196 -15.03 0.71 14.83
C HIS A 196 -15.73 -0.37 15.68
N SER A 197 -16.97 -0.73 15.35
CA SER A 197 -17.77 -1.71 16.11
C SER A 197 -17.58 -3.16 15.67
N ARG A 198 -16.73 -3.42 14.67
CA ARG A 198 -16.60 -4.73 14.06
C ARG A 198 -15.48 -5.57 14.67
N VAL A 199 -15.60 -6.89 14.51
CA VAL A 199 -14.56 -7.85 14.90
C VAL A 199 -13.24 -7.50 14.20
N ARG A 200 -12.15 -7.59 14.96
CA ARG A 200 -10.79 -7.47 14.46
C ARG A 200 -10.22 -8.85 14.17
N THR A 201 -9.51 -8.96 13.06
CA THR A 201 -8.75 -10.16 12.73
C THR A 201 -7.27 -9.83 12.81
N LEU A 202 -6.52 -10.68 13.50
CA LEU A 202 -5.08 -10.58 13.55
C LEU A 202 -4.47 -11.44 12.45
N HIS A 203 -3.83 -10.79 11.47
CA HIS A 203 -3.12 -11.47 10.41
C HIS A 203 -1.64 -11.60 10.80
N ALA A 204 -1.20 -12.82 11.05
CA ALA A 204 0.18 -13.10 11.45
C ALA A 204 0.99 -13.57 10.24
N PHE A 205 2.15 -12.97 10.05
CA PHE A 205 3.15 -13.38 9.08
C PHE A 205 4.32 -14.02 9.84
N PRO A 206 4.40 -15.36 9.89
CA PRO A 206 5.35 -16.03 10.75
C PRO A 206 6.80 -15.78 10.30
N PHE A 207 7.74 -16.08 11.19
CA PHE A 207 9.12 -16.27 10.77
C PHE A 207 9.21 -17.49 9.85
N PRO A 208 10.19 -17.54 8.93
CA PRO A 208 10.36 -18.70 8.07
C PRO A 208 10.60 -19.97 8.91
N PRO A 209 10.26 -21.17 8.40
CA PRO A 209 10.34 -22.41 9.15
C PRO A 209 11.72 -22.75 9.75
N SER A 210 12.79 -22.18 9.18
CA SER A 210 14.17 -22.33 9.69
C SER A 210 14.42 -21.66 11.04
N HIS A 211 13.52 -20.80 11.52
CA HIS A 211 13.72 -19.97 12.72
C HIS A 211 13.20 -20.61 14.02
N GLY A 212 12.51 -21.72 13.97
CA GLY A 212 11.86 -22.29 15.14
C GLY A 212 10.70 -21.43 15.66
N SER A 213 10.45 -21.42 16.96
CA SER A 213 9.41 -20.58 17.58
C SER A 213 9.93 -19.18 17.88
N ALA A 214 9.20 -18.16 17.49
CA ALA A 214 9.48 -16.77 17.85
C ALA A 214 8.23 -16.12 18.45
N THR A 215 8.43 -15.21 19.40
CA THR A 215 7.35 -14.41 19.98
C THR A 215 7.34 -13.04 19.33
N VAL A 216 6.18 -12.63 18.84
CA VAL A 216 5.94 -11.29 18.33
C VAL A 216 4.97 -10.59 19.25
N ALA A 217 5.33 -9.40 19.73
CA ALA A 217 4.45 -8.57 20.55
C ALA A 217 3.77 -7.53 19.66
N LEU A 218 2.47 -7.38 19.85
CA LEU A 218 1.67 -6.32 19.26
C LEU A 218 1.13 -5.43 20.39
N THR A 219 1.43 -4.14 20.33
CA THR A 219 0.76 -3.15 21.19
C THR A 219 -0.42 -2.61 20.42
N TRP A 220 -1.61 -2.91 20.90
CA TRP A 220 -2.87 -2.41 20.36
C TRP A 220 -3.50 -1.44 21.36
N VAL A 221 -3.98 -0.32 20.89
CA VAL A 221 -4.71 0.66 21.70
C VAL A 221 -6.05 0.94 21.03
N GLU A 222 -7.13 0.66 21.73
CA GLU A 222 -8.48 1.12 21.39
C GLU A 222 -8.80 2.34 22.26
N ASP A 223 -9.33 3.39 21.64
CA ASP A 223 -9.87 4.56 22.33
C ASP A 223 -11.35 4.34 22.67
#